data_0d13453a75861b8b730eeb5e5b2a4e49
#
_entry.id   0d13453a75861b8b730eeb5e5b2a4e49
#
_cell.length_a   1.000
_cell.length_b   1.000
_cell.length_c   1.000
_cell.angle_alpha   90.00
_cell.angle_beta   90.00
_cell.angle_gamma   90.00
#
_symmetry.space_group_name_H-M   'P 1'
#
loop_
_entity.id
_entity.type
_entity.pdbx_description
1 polymer ?
#
loop_
_entity_poly.entity_id
_entity_poly.type
_entity_poly.pdbx_seq_one_letter_code
_entity_poly.pdbx_strand_id
1 'polypeptide(L)'
;MARKTGRHSIINLGGTKMMSSPKRFSSLVIAVLLIAMPAYAQQGTVRIIQTNAAGDNVHIIDPETNEVVEIIHGIPKAHGVTSAPDGSTLYFSNEIDRTLDIVPWKLMSVTGKIPLSGRPNNIAITPDGSKVYVAIVADGAYVDVIDIKANKVIKSIPTLGGVHNVFITPDGKHIAAGMIGARTLTIIDTAIDEPVWSLHFSGRSTGGYADGGVRPMAFEVNQDGSTKHIFVQISNYHGVYVIDFNKRVVVDKLPMPELPISQITNDALQGSPGHGLTVSPDGSQLWSTSKPNGHVYAWSLPDLTYLGGIKVGHTPDWLTMTPDSRYLYAANAGSQDVSVIDTQLMKEITRIKVGQTPKRNHTVVVP
;
A
#
# COMPACT_ATOMS: atom_id res chain seq x y z
N MET A 1 -34.84 -61.61 -38.17
CA MET A 1 -34.50 -62.49 -39.28
C MET A 1 -33.00 -62.54 -39.46
N ALA A 2 -32.48 -63.75 -39.20
CA ALA A 2 -31.43 -64.50 -39.88
C ALA A 2 -30.05 -63.83 -40.04
N ARG A 3 -29.05 -64.27 -39.29
CA ARG A 3 -28.12 -65.44 -39.38
C ARG A 3 -27.27 -65.45 -40.69
N LYS A 4 -25.92 -65.43 -40.53
CA LYS A 4 -24.95 -66.49 -40.81
C LYS A 4 -23.53 -65.97 -40.66
N THR A 5 -22.68 -66.41 -39.77
CA THR A 5 -21.77 -67.57 -39.71
C THR A 5 -20.82 -67.76 -40.93
N GLY A 6 -19.56 -67.78 -40.67
CA GLY A 6 -18.51 -68.33 -41.56
C GLY A 6 -17.17 -68.44 -40.87
N ARG A 7 -16.82 -69.71 -40.57
CA ARG A 7 -15.60 -70.24 -39.94
C ARG A 7 -14.45 -70.49 -40.93
N HIS A 8 -13.26 -70.69 -40.31
CA HIS A 8 -12.05 -71.42 -40.77
C HIS A 8 -11.01 -70.64 -41.51
N SER A 9 -9.73 -70.80 -41.34
CA SER A 9 -8.92 -71.98 -40.94
C SER A 9 -7.51 -71.51 -40.48
N ILE A 10 -6.90 -72.34 -39.67
CA ILE A 10 -5.55 -72.39 -39.15
C ILE A 10 -4.54 -72.72 -40.20
N ILE A 11 -3.39 -72.17 -40.27
CA ILE A 11 -2.12 -72.80 -40.64
C ILE A 11 -0.99 -72.29 -39.78
N ASN A 12 -0.30 -73.22 -39.17
CA ASN A 12 0.83 -73.11 -38.28
C ASN A 12 2.09 -73.55 -39.07
N LEU A 13 3.18 -72.77 -39.04
CA LEU A 13 4.53 -73.29 -39.34
C LEU A 13 5.53 -72.20 -38.83
N GLY A 14 6.27 -72.40 -37.76
CA GLY A 14 7.59 -72.98 -37.74
C GLY A 14 8.65 -71.91 -37.61
N GLY A 15 9.13 -71.68 -36.43
CA GLY A 15 10.49 -71.60 -35.98
C GLY A 15 11.46 -70.51 -36.49
N THR A 16 11.91 -69.67 -35.60
CA THR A 16 13.35 -69.52 -35.26
C THR A 16 13.55 -68.54 -34.10
N LYS A 17 14.20 -69.04 -33.08
CA LYS A 17 14.69 -68.21 -31.95
C LYS A 17 15.78 -67.27 -32.41
N MET A 18 15.60 -65.99 -32.23
CA MET A 18 16.70 -65.05 -32.11
C MET A 18 16.62 -64.35 -30.75
N MET A 19 17.66 -64.57 -29.95
CA MET A 19 17.89 -63.91 -28.69
C MET A 19 18.18 -62.42 -28.95
N SER A 20 17.36 -61.53 -28.50
CA SER A 20 17.65 -60.13 -28.40
C SER A 20 17.84 -59.71 -26.94
N SER A 21 19.05 -59.27 -26.63
CA SER A 21 19.43 -58.73 -25.34
C SER A 21 18.60 -57.50 -24.95
N PRO A 22 18.27 -57.29 -23.65
CA PRO A 22 17.55 -56.09 -23.22
C PRO A 22 18.49 -54.89 -23.26
N LYS A 23 18.17 -53.93 -24.11
CA LYS A 23 18.74 -52.57 -24.02
C LYS A 23 18.26 -51.91 -22.71
N ARG A 24 19.18 -51.78 -21.79
CA ARG A 24 18.96 -50.94 -20.59
C ARG A 24 18.84 -49.49 -21.01
N PHE A 25 17.63 -48.92 -20.97
CA PHE A 25 17.42 -47.50 -20.98
C PHE A 25 17.83 -46.96 -19.62
N SER A 26 18.99 -46.34 -19.53
CA SER A 26 19.37 -45.51 -18.38
C SER A 26 18.58 -44.23 -18.44
N SER A 27 17.51 -44.13 -17.62
CA SER A 27 16.80 -42.88 -17.39
C SER A 27 17.72 -41.96 -16.59
N LEU A 28 18.29 -40.94 -17.24
CA LEU A 28 19.02 -39.88 -16.60
C LEU A 28 18.01 -38.99 -15.88
N VAL A 29 17.84 -39.20 -14.57
CA VAL A 29 17.08 -38.28 -13.71
C VAL A 29 17.96 -37.06 -13.48
N ILE A 30 17.70 -35.99 -14.21
CA ILE A 30 18.29 -34.67 -13.93
C ILE A 30 17.58 -34.15 -12.69
N ALA A 31 18.21 -34.33 -11.53
CA ALA A 31 17.82 -33.64 -10.30
C ALA A 31 18.13 -32.14 -10.49
N VAL A 32 17.12 -31.34 -10.79
CA VAL A 32 17.20 -29.88 -10.72
C VAL A 32 17.33 -29.55 -9.22
N LEU A 33 18.56 -29.31 -8.76
CA LEU A 33 18.79 -28.66 -7.48
C LEU A 33 18.26 -27.22 -7.60
N LEU A 34 17.08 -26.98 -7.09
CA LEU A 34 16.62 -25.65 -6.72
C LEU A 34 17.53 -25.18 -5.59
N ILE A 35 18.60 -24.46 -5.95
CA ILE A 35 19.36 -23.67 -4.98
C ILE A 35 18.41 -22.56 -4.56
N ALA A 36 17.72 -22.74 -3.42
CA ALA A 36 17.08 -21.66 -2.72
C ALA A 36 18.19 -20.66 -2.38
N MET A 37 18.30 -19.57 -3.13
CA MET A 37 19.11 -18.44 -2.72
C MET A 37 18.58 -18.03 -1.34
N PRO A 38 19.44 -17.94 -0.31
CA PRO A 38 19.01 -17.34 0.93
C PRO A 38 18.54 -15.94 0.57
N ALA A 39 17.28 -15.62 0.86
CA ALA A 39 16.84 -14.25 0.93
C ALA A 39 17.83 -13.60 1.92
N TYR A 40 18.68 -12.70 1.43
CA TYR A 40 19.46 -11.85 2.30
C TYR A 40 18.41 -11.07 3.10
N ALA A 41 18.14 -11.53 4.33
CA ALA A 41 17.45 -10.72 5.31
C ALA A 41 18.24 -9.42 5.37
N GLN A 42 17.64 -8.32 4.98
CA GLN A 42 18.24 -7.00 5.08
C GLN A 42 18.65 -6.85 6.55
N GLN A 43 19.96 -6.86 6.81
CA GLN A 43 20.48 -6.67 8.16
C GLN A 43 20.20 -5.21 8.54
N GLY A 44 19.08 -4.95 9.19
CA GLY A 44 18.68 -3.63 9.60
C GLY A 44 17.57 -3.72 10.65
N THR A 45 17.37 -2.64 11.34
CA THR A 45 16.37 -2.55 12.41
C THR A 45 15.06 -1.99 11.87
N VAL A 46 13.95 -2.68 12.11
CA VAL A 46 12.62 -2.18 11.74
C VAL A 46 12.23 -1.03 12.65
N ARG A 47 11.69 0.05 12.08
CA ARG A 47 11.11 1.19 12.80
C ARG A 47 9.80 1.61 12.17
N ILE A 48 8.87 2.06 13.01
CA ILE A 48 7.61 2.68 12.57
C ILE A 48 7.73 4.17 12.80
N ILE A 49 7.63 4.94 11.71
CA ILE A 49 7.70 6.39 11.73
C ILE A 49 6.28 6.92 11.80
N GLN A 50 5.93 7.65 12.83
CA GLN A 50 4.59 8.21 13.05
C GLN A 50 4.61 9.73 13.02
N THR A 51 3.98 10.34 11.98
CA THR A 51 3.81 11.80 11.89
C THR A 51 2.62 12.28 12.71
N ASN A 52 2.75 13.46 13.33
CA ASN A 52 1.72 14.08 14.17
C ASN A 52 1.33 15.44 13.57
N ALA A 53 0.15 15.53 12.94
CA ALA A 53 -0.25 16.68 12.12
C ALA A 53 -0.78 17.90 12.92
N ALA A 54 -0.83 17.84 14.24
CA ALA A 54 -1.14 18.98 15.12
C ALA A 54 0.03 19.25 16.09
N GLY A 55 1.23 19.37 15.53
CA GLY A 55 2.45 19.62 16.27
C GLY A 55 3.63 19.83 15.34
N ASP A 56 4.83 19.73 15.87
CA ASP A 56 6.10 19.88 15.17
C ASP A 56 6.98 18.62 15.26
N ASN A 57 6.39 17.48 15.58
CA ASN A 57 7.14 16.28 15.94
C ASN A 57 6.71 15.03 15.17
N VAL A 58 7.67 14.11 15.08
CA VAL A 58 7.51 12.77 14.51
C VAL A 58 8.02 11.77 15.54
N HIS A 59 7.23 10.76 15.85
CA HIS A 59 7.60 9.71 16.80
C HIS A 59 8.17 8.49 16.07
N ILE A 60 9.25 7.94 16.58
CA ILE A 60 9.85 6.70 16.11
C ILE A 60 9.48 5.59 17.09
N ILE A 61 8.80 4.58 16.59
CA ILE A 61 8.34 3.44 17.40
C ILE A 61 9.19 2.23 17.07
N ASP A 62 9.61 1.53 18.12
CA ASP A 62 10.25 0.22 18.03
C ASP A 62 9.16 -0.87 18.03
N PRO A 63 9.02 -1.68 16.96
CA PRO A 63 8.01 -2.73 16.91
C PRO A 63 8.34 -3.95 17.79
N GLU A 64 9.57 -4.10 18.28
CA GLU A 64 9.93 -5.20 19.19
C GLU A 64 9.41 -4.93 20.61
N THR A 65 9.45 -3.66 21.04
CA THR A 65 9.00 -3.26 22.38
C THR A 65 7.62 -2.59 22.38
N ASN A 66 7.17 -2.10 21.22
CA ASN A 66 5.98 -1.26 21.06
C ASN A 66 6.06 0.05 21.85
N GLU A 67 7.24 0.65 21.90
CA GLU A 67 7.52 1.90 22.61
C GLU A 67 8.01 2.98 21.64
N VAL A 68 7.76 4.25 21.97
CA VAL A 68 8.40 5.38 21.31
C VAL A 68 9.84 5.47 21.81
N VAL A 69 10.80 5.32 20.91
CA VAL A 69 12.23 5.28 21.23
C VAL A 69 12.95 6.58 20.88
N GLU A 70 12.38 7.42 20.02
CA GLU A 70 12.96 8.71 19.62
C GLU A 70 11.87 9.66 19.13
N ILE A 71 12.12 10.97 19.22
CA ILE A 71 11.23 12.02 18.71
C ILE A 71 12.04 13.01 17.87
N ILE A 72 11.66 13.16 16.61
CA ILE A 72 12.20 14.19 15.73
C ILE A 72 11.35 15.45 15.86
N HIS A 73 11.98 16.59 16.13
CA HIS A 73 11.33 17.90 16.25
C HIS A 73 11.64 18.81 15.04
N GLY A 74 10.89 19.90 14.92
CA GLY A 74 11.15 20.95 13.93
C GLY A 74 10.54 20.66 12.54
N ILE A 75 9.54 19.78 12.48
CA ILE A 75 8.75 19.52 11.26
C ILE A 75 7.30 19.91 11.54
N PRO A 76 6.97 21.22 11.49
CA PRO A 76 5.63 21.68 11.84
C PRO A 76 4.60 21.10 10.88
N LYS A 77 3.59 20.47 11.48
CA LYS A 77 2.51 19.81 10.75
C LYS A 77 3.02 18.75 9.75
N ALA A 78 3.91 17.87 10.22
CA ALA A 78 4.42 16.75 9.45
C ALA A 78 3.24 15.89 8.94
N HIS A 79 3.13 15.73 7.61
CA HIS A 79 2.01 15.00 7.02
C HIS A 79 2.46 13.68 6.38
N GLY A 80 2.95 13.73 5.13
CA GLY A 80 3.48 12.56 4.45
C GLY A 80 4.86 12.17 4.95
N VAL A 81 5.16 10.89 4.90
CA VAL A 81 6.48 10.35 5.22
C VAL A 81 6.84 9.22 4.26
N THR A 82 8.11 9.18 3.86
CA THR A 82 8.73 8.05 3.15
C THR A 82 10.21 7.98 3.53
N SER A 83 10.90 6.93 3.11
CA SER A 83 12.33 6.74 3.35
C SER A 83 13.09 6.42 2.09
N ALA A 84 14.38 6.75 2.06
CA ALA A 84 15.29 6.17 1.07
C ALA A 84 15.21 4.64 1.13
N PRO A 85 15.37 3.92 -0.01
CA PRO A 85 15.25 2.46 -0.04
C PRO A 85 16.22 1.72 0.90
N ASP A 86 17.35 2.34 1.21
CA ASP A 86 18.35 1.82 2.14
C ASP A 86 18.12 2.22 3.61
N GLY A 87 17.02 2.92 3.89
CA GLY A 87 16.67 3.40 5.23
C GLY A 87 17.55 4.52 5.78
N SER A 88 18.52 5.03 5.00
CA SER A 88 19.50 6.01 5.47
C SER A 88 18.94 7.41 5.68
N THR A 89 17.81 7.74 5.06
CA THR A 89 17.21 9.08 5.08
C THR A 89 15.69 8.98 5.08
N LEU A 90 15.07 9.79 5.94
CA LEU A 90 13.62 10.00 5.97
C LEU A 90 13.28 11.31 5.27
N TYR A 91 12.15 11.32 4.59
CA TYR A 91 11.60 12.49 3.90
C TYR A 91 10.21 12.78 4.45
N PHE A 92 9.94 14.05 4.76
CA PHE A 92 8.65 14.48 5.30
C PHE A 92 8.07 15.63 4.48
N SER A 93 6.77 15.59 4.21
CA SER A 93 6.07 16.76 3.71
C SER A 93 5.70 17.68 4.88
N ASN A 94 6.18 18.91 4.84
CA ASN A 94 5.93 19.95 5.83
C ASN A 94 4.87 20.91 5.28
N GLU A 95 3.66 20.85 5.84
CA GLU A 95 2.56 21.66 5.33
C GLU A 95 2.70 23.16 5.62
N ILE A 96 3.38 23.54 6.71
CA ILE A 96 3.52 24.95 7.12
C ILE A 96 4.58 25.65 6.28
N ASP A 97 5.76 25.03 6.18
CA ASP A 97 6.88 25.61 5.45
C ASP A 97 6.77 25.38 3.93
N ARG A 98 5.87 24.46 3.49
CA ARG A 98 5.71 24.03 2.11
C ARG A 98 7.02 23.49 1.53
N THR A 99 7.60 22.58 2.29
CA THR A 99 8.87 21.94 1.93
C THR A 99 8.79 20.42 1.99
N LEU A 100 9.69 19.76 1.28
CA LEU A 100 10.12 18.41 1.58
C LEU A 100 11.31 18.50 2.53
N ASP A 101 11.11 18.08 3.78
CA ASP A 101 12.13 18.11 4.82
C ASP A 101 12.94 16.81 4.80
N ILE A 102 14.27 16.93 4.92
CA ILE A 102 15.23 15.81 4.81
C ILE A 102 15.83 15.56 6.18
N VAL A 103 15.70 14.32 6.64
CA VAL A 103 16.21 13.86 7.94
C VAL A 103 17.07 12.61 7.74
N PRO A 104 18.40 12.74 7.74
CA PRO A 104 19.28 11.57 7.76
C PRO A 104 19.05 10.76 9.03
N TRP A 105 18.91 9.43 8.89
CA TRP A 105 18.62 8.54 10.02
C TRP A 105 19.60 8.70 11.18
N LYS A 106 20.90 8.80 10.89
CA LYS A 106 21.95 8.94 11.91
C LYS A 106 21.90 10.25 12.69
N LEU A 107 21.29 11.29 12.14
CA LEU A 107 21.26 12.63 12.74
C LEU A 107 19.95 12.93 13.46
N MET A 108 18.86 12.27 13.09
CA MET A 108 17.51 12.42 13.68
C MET A 108 17.06 13.89 13.77
N SER A 109 17.50 14.71 12.83
CA SER A 109 17.19 16.14 12.74
C SER A 109 17.10 16.61 11.30
N VAL A 110 16.33 17.67 11.04
CA VAL A 110 16.17 18.25 9.70
C VAL A 110 17.50 18.89 9.27
N THR A 111 18.08 18.38 8.19
CA THR A 111 19.34 18.89 7.62
C THR A 111 19.16 19.63 6.31
N GLY A 112 17.99 19.51 5.68
CA GLY A 112 17.66 20.17 4.43
C GLY A 112 16.17 20.32 4.25
N LYS A 113 15.78 21.36 3.47
CA LYS A 113 14.40 21.65 3.08
C LYS A 113 14.36 22.00 1.61
N ILE A 114 13.56 21.29 0.84
CA ILE A 114 13.35 21.56 -0.59
C ILE A 114 12.02 22.28 -0.74
N PRO A 115 12.01 23.56 -1.22
CA PRO A 115 10.78 24.30 -1.48
C PRO A 115 9.90 23.59 -2.52
N LEU A 116 8.60 23.56 -2.27
CA LEU A 116 7.58 22.93 -3.13
C LEU A 116 6.69 23.99 -3.80
N SER A 117 6.01 23.61 -4.88
CA SER A 117 5.14 24.50 -5.66
C SER A 117 3.88 24.96 -4.92
N GLY A 118 3.51 24.31 -3.83
CA GLY A 118 2.35 24.63 -3.01
C GLY A 118 2.34 23.84 -1.71
N ARG A 119 1.18 23.80 -1.03
CA ARG A 119 1.02 23.05 0.22
C ARG A 119 1.02 21.53 -0.04
N PRO A 120 1.99 20.80 0.52
CA PRO A 120 2.10 19.36 0.29
C PRO A 120 1.12 18.54 1.14
N ASN A 121 0.94 17.27 0.76
CA ASN A 121 0.25 16.27 1.55
C ASN A 121 1.06 14.95 1.55
N ASN A 122 0.65 13.94 0.81
CA ASN A 122 1.34 12.65 0.76
C ASN A 122 2.53 12.66 -0.20
N ILE A 123 3.47 11.74 0.03
CA ILE A 123 4.69 11.61 -0.76
C ILE A 123 4.95 10.14 -1.09
N ALA A 124 5.63 9.91 -2.20
CA ALA A 124 6.08 8.58 -2.62
C ALA A 124 7.48 8.67 -3.23
N ILE A 125 8.32 7.66 -3.03
CA ILE A 125 9.68 7.59 -3.56
C ILE A 125 9.80 6.43 -4.56
N THR A 126 10.64 6.61 -5.57
CA THR A 126 10.96 5.53 -6.52
C THR A 126 11.77 4.42 -5.84
N PRO A 127 11.65 3.15 -6.30
CA PRO A 127 12.39 2.02 -5.70
C PRO A 127 13.93 2.17 -5.76
N ASP A 128 14.43 2.94 -6.72
CA ASP A 128 15.86 3.26 -6.85
C ASP A 128 16.30 4.48 -6.00
N GLY A 129 15.33 5.13 -5.32
CA GLY A 129 15.58 6.30 -4.47
C GLY A 129 15.89 7.59 -5.24
N SER A 130 15.80 7.59 -6.58
CA SER A 130 16.22 8.74 -7.38
C SER A 130 15.24 9.90 -7.37
N LYS A 131 13.93 9.62 -7.28
CA LYS A 131 12.88 10.63 -7.30
C LYS A 131 11.90 10.51 -6.13
N VAL A 132 11.47 11.65 -5.60
CA VAL A 132 10.29 11.75 -4.71
C VAL A 132 9.19 12.52 -5.42
N TYR A 133 7.99 11.97 -5.39
CA TYR A 133 6.77 12.60 -5.89
C TYR A 133 5.97 13.14 -4.71
N VAL A 134 5.59 14.41 -4.78
CA VAL A 134 4.86 15.09 -3.71
C VAL A 134 3.49 15.54 -4.21
N ALA A 135 2.45 15.13 -3.50
CA ALA A 135 1.08 15.60 -3.73
C ALA A 135 0.92 17.04 -3.28
N ILE A 136 0.59 17.97 -4.16
CA ILE A 136 0.28 19.38 -3.83
C ILE A 136 -1.24 19.50 -3.70
N VAL A 137 -1.71 19.66 -2.45
CA VAL A 137 -3.15 19.61 -2.11
C VAL A 137 -3.83 20.96 -2.16
N ALA A 138 -3.09 22.05 -2.00
CA ALA A 138 -3.60 23.41 -2.08
C ALA A 138 -2.50 24.40 -2.53
N ASP A 139 -2.94 25.60 -2.90
CA ASP A 139 -2.10 26.66 -3.48
C ASP A 139 -1.44 26.26 -4.80
N GLY A 140 -2.01 25.24 -5.44
CA GLY A 140 -1.60 24.65 -6.70
C GLY A 140 -2.37 23.34 -6.96
N ALA A 141 -2.26 22.83 -8.17
CA ALA A 141 -2.84 21.57 -8.62
C ALA A 141 -1.75 20.80 -9.36
N TYR A 142 -0.84 20.20 -8.60
CA TYR A 142 0.36 19.57 -9.14
C TYR A 142 0.73 18.28 -8.40
N VAL A 143 1.53 17.45 -9.08
CA VAL A 143 2.44 16.50 -8.45
C VAL A 143 3.86 17.03 -8.71
N ASP A 144 4.56 17.45 -7.64
CA ASP A 144 5.96 17.86 -7.74
C ASP A 144 6.86 16.64 -7.82
N VAL A 145 7.79 16.64 -8.76
CA VAL A 145 8.84 15.65 -8.94
C VAL A 145 10.15 16.22 -8.44
N ILE A 146 10.74 15.59 -7.44
CA ILE A 146 11.99 15.99 -6.84
C ILE A 146 13.09 15.02 -7.27
N ASP A 147 14.17 15.54 -7.80
CA ASP A 147 15.43 14.81 -7.98
C ASP A 147 16.20 14.85 -6.65
N ILE A 148 16.38 13.68 -6.05
CA ILE A 148 17.03 13.55 -4.73
C ILE A 148 18.50 13.92 -4.80
N LYS A 149 19.20 13.56 -5.87
CA LYS A 149 20.61 13.90 -6.05
C LYS A 149 20.82 15.41 -6.26
N ALA A 150 19.93 16.02 -7.03
CA ALA A 150 19.98 17.46 -7.30
C ALA A 150 19.40 18.30 -6.16
N ASN A 151 18.67 17.70 -5.22
CA ASN A 151 18.02 18.32 -4.07
C ASN A 151 17.05 19.46 -4.48
N LYS A 152 16.25 19.23 -5.53
CA LYS A 152 15.32 20.24 -6.06
C LYS A 152 14.13 19.62 -6.78
N VAL A 153 13.05 20.40 -6.86
CA VAL A 153 11.95 20.13 -7.79
C VAL A 153 12.45 20.30 -9.22
N ILE A 154 12.29 19.25 -10.03
CA ILE A 154 12.67 19.25 -11.46
C ILE A 154 11.47 19.39 -12.38
N LYS A 155 10.26 19.08 -11.89
CA LYS A 155 9.01 19.18 -12.63
C LYS A 155 7.83 19.31 -11.68
N SER A 156 6.84 20.12 -12.04
CA SER A 156 5.51 20.14 -11.40
C SER A 156 4.50 19.70 -12.45
N ILE A 157 4.00 18.48 -12.31
CA ILE A 157 3.06 17.87 -13.25
C ILE A 157 1.67 18.42 -12.98
N PRO A 158 1.03 19.16 -13.92
CA PRO A 158 -0.27 19.74 -13.70
C PRO A 158 -1.36 18.65 -13.60
N THR A 159 -2.33 18.87 -12.71
CA THR A 159 -3.44 17.97 -12.44
C THR A 159 -4.78 18.71 -12.51
N LEU A 160 -5.90 17.98 -12.54
CA LEU A 160 -7.24 18.55 -12.64
C LEU A 160 -7.72 19.26 -11.35
N GLY A 161 -6.97 19.16 -10.26
CA GLY A 161 -7.26 19.77 -8.96
C GLY A 161 -6.21 19.37 -7.94
N GLY A 162 -6.28 19.95 -6.74
CA GLY A 162 -5.34 19.65 -5.66
C GLY A 162 -5.22 18.16 -5.36
N VAL A 163 -3.99 17.66 -5.38
CA VAL A 163 -3.67 16.24 -5.18
C VAL A 163 -3.57 15.95 -3.68
N HIS A 164 -4.39 15.02 -3.19
CA HIS A 164 -4.38 14.65 -1.78
C HIS A 164 -3.39 13.51 -1.50
N ASN A 165 -3.32 12.54 -2.38
CA ASN A 165 -2.45 11.38 -2.20
C ASN A 165 -1.70 11.06 -3.49
N VAL A 166 -0.44 10.64 -3.33
CA VAL A 166 0.36 9.97 -4.34
C VAL A 166 0.87 8.65 -3.78
N PHE A 167 0.82 7.60 -4.60
CA PHE A 167 1.36 6.29 -4.27
C PHE A 167 2.12 5.77 -5.48
N ILE A 168 3.24 5.12 -5.25
CA ILE A 168 3.98 4.45 -6.32
C ILE A 168 3.49 3.01 -6.48
N THR A 169 3.35 2.55 -7.71
CA THR A 169 3.07 1.13 -7.98
C THR A 169 4.23 0.25 -7.52
N PRO A 170 3.98 -1.00 -7.08
CA PRO A 170 5.03 -1.87 -6.56
C PRO A 170 6.20 -2.12 -7.53
N ASP A 171 5.94 -2.09 -8.85
CA ASP A 171 6.97 -2.19 -9.89
C ASP A 171 7.73 -0.87 -10.15
N GLY A 172 7.36 0.20 -9.44
CA GLY A 172 7.99 1.52 -9.55
C GLY A 172 7.67 2.30 -10.83
N LYS A 173 6.85 1.76 -11.75
CA LYS A 173 6.66 2.35 -13.08
C LYS A 173 5.64 3.48 -13.12
N HIS A 174 4.76 3.57 -12.12
CA HIS A 174 3.70 4.57 -12.14
C HIS A 174 3.47 5.19 -10.77
N ILE A 175 3.02 6.45 -10.79
CA ILE A 175 2.43 7.13 -9.64
C ILE A 175 0.92 7.17 -9.82
N ALA A 176 0.19 6.74 -8.80
CA ALA A 176 -1.24 6.92 -8.69
C ALA A 176 -1.52 8.19 -7.88
N ALA A 177 -2.06 9.22 -8.52
CA ALA A 177 -2.37 10.52 -7.93
C ALA A 177 -3.89 10.69 -7.72
N GLY A 178 -4.31 10.88 -6.47
CA GLY A 178 -5.72 10.99 -6.08
C GLY A 178 -6.11 12.42 -5.75
N MET A 179 -7.16 12.93 -6.42
CA MET A 179 -7.71 14.27 -6.23
C MET A 179 -9.07 14.22 -5.57
N ILE A 180 -9.27 14.98 -4.49
CA ILE A 180 -10.55 15.02 -3.79
C ILE A 180 -11.55 15.87 -4.60
N GLY A 181 -11.24 17.15 -4.83
CA GLY A 181 -12.14 18.09 -5.48
C GLY A 181 -12.48 17.72 -6.93
N ALA A 182 -11.49 17.27 -7.69
CA ALA A 182 -11.65 16.81 -9.06
C ALA A 182 -12.21 15.39 -9.18
N ARG A 183 -12.31 14.63 -8.08
CA ARG A 183 -12.83 13.24 -8.04
C ARG A 183 -12.16 12.32 -9.05
N THR A 184 -10.86 12.48 -9.23
CA THR A 184 -10.12 11.81 -10.29
C THR A 184 -8.91 11.10 -9.70
N LEU A 185 -8.69 9.88 -10.14
CA LEU A 185 -7.43 9.16 -10.05
C LEU A 185 -6.69 9.37 -11.35
N THR A 186 -5.45 9.85 -11.29
CA THR A 186 -4.57 9.97 -12.46
C THR A 186 -3.34 9.09 -12.27
N ILE A 187 -3.00 8.34 -13.30
CA ILE A 187 -1.79 7.53 -13.34
C ILE A 187 -0.74 8.27 -14.16
N ILE A 188 0.45 8.39 -13.58
CA ILE A 188 1.60 9.10 -14.14
C ILE A 188 2.71 8.06 -14.36
N ASP A 189 3.32 8.07 -15.52
CA ASP A 189 4.48 7.23 -15.84
C ASP A 189 5.76 7.84 -15.25
N THR A 190 6.52 7.07 -14.46
CA THR A 190 7.71 7.56 -13.75
C THR A 190 8.93 7.72 -14.64
N ALA A 191 8.97 7.10 -15.84
CA ALA A 191 10.08 7.24 -16.77
C ALA A 191 10.06 8.57 -17.51
N ILE A 192 8.86 9.11 -17.77
CA ILE A 192 8.67 10.36 -18.53
C ILE A 192 8.07 11.48 -17.70
N ASP A 193 7.59 11.17 -16.48
CA ASP A 193 6.90 12.09 -15.56
C ASP A 193 5.68 12.76 -16.22
N GLU A 194 4.86 11.97 -16.93
CA GLU A 194 3.65 12.45 -17.61
C GLU A 194 2.43 11.60 -17.28
N PRO A 195 1.21 12.20 -17.21
CA PRO A 195 -0.03 11.45 -17.06
C PRO A 195 -0.28 10.52 -18.25
N VAL A 196 -0.64 9.25 -17.97
CA VAL A 196 -0.92 8.25 -19.04
C VAL A 196 -2.39 7.87 -19.13
N TRP A 197 -3.13 7.92 -18.02
CA TRP A 197 -4.58 7.75 -18.01
C TRP A 197 -5.20 8.29 -16.71
N SER A 198 -6.51 8.53 -16.74
CA SER A 198 -7.27 8.98 -15.57
C SER A 198 -8.62 8.27 -15.49
N LEU A 199 -9.12 8.09 -14.26
CA LEU A 199 -10.44 7.56 -13.96
C LEU A 199 -11.20 8.57 -13.09
N HIS A 200 -12.40 8.98 -13.55
CA HIS A 200 -13.24 9.90 -12.83
C HIS A 200 -14.35 9.15 -12.06
N PHE A 201 -14.57 9.55 -10.80
CA PHE A 201 -15.60 8.98 -9.95
C PHE A 201 -16.80 9.92 -9.89
N SER A 202 -17.96 9.44 -10.38
CA SER A 202 -19.22 10.14 -10.28
C SER A 202 -19.97 9.74 -9.00
N GLY A 203 -20.90 10.57 -8.56
CA GLY A 203 -21.78 10.29 -7.44
C GLY A 203 -21.77 11.37 -6.37
N ARG A 204 -22.94 11.64 -5.80
CA ARG A 204 -23.09 12.52 -4.64
C ARG A 204 -23.03 11.70 -3.37
N SER A 205 -22.53 12.29 -2.31
CA SER A 205 -22.60 11.71 -0.97
C SER A 205 -24.06 11.66 -0.50
N THR A 206 -24.46 10.53 0.06
CA THR A 206 -25.77 10.35 0.69
C THR A 206 -25.71 10.43 2.22
N GLY A 207 -24.54 10.60 2.81
CA GLY A 207 -24.35 10.53 4.26
C GLY A 207 -23.54 11.66 4.89
N GLY A 208 -23.51 12.85 4.30
CA GLY A 208 -22.72 13.98 4.84
C GLY A 208 -21.22 13.89 4.57
N TYR A 209 -20.78 12.94 3.79
CA TYR A 209 -19.39 12.85 3.33
C TYR A 209 -19.13 13.77 2.15
N ALA A 210 -17.86 14.15 1.93
CA ALA A 210 -17.48 14.90 0.75
C ALA A 210 -17.75 14.09 -0.53
N ASP A 211 -18.21 14.76 -1.58
CA ASP A 211 -18.47 14.11 -2.87
C ASP A 211 -17.23 13.42 -3.43
N GLY A 212 -17.35 12.15 -3.82
CA GLY A 212 -16.49 11.38 -4.75
C GLY A 212 -14.96 11.53 -4.71
N GLY A 213 -14.42 12.19 -3.70
CA GLY A 213 -12.98 12.46 -3.61
C GLY A 213 -12.13 11.20 -3.47
N VAL A 214 -11.06 11.11 -4.25
CA VAL A 214 -10.12 9.99 -4.22
C VAL A 214 -9.23 10.09 -2.99
N ARG A 215 -9.20 9.04 -2.21
CA ARG A 215 -8.50 8.90 -0.91
C ARG A 215 -7.34 7.91 -1.03
N PRO A 216 -6.78 7.39 0.08
CA PRO A 216 -5.67 6.44 0.01
C PRO A 216 -5.91 5.24 -0.90
N MET A 217 -4.81 4.72 -1.39
CA MET A 217 -4.74 3.59 -2.30
C MET A 217 -3.75 2.54 -1.80
N ALA A 218 -3.98 1.29 -2.24
CA ALA A 218 -3.05 0.18 -2.10
C ALA A 218 -3.09 -0.66 -3.38
N PHE A 219 -2.12 -1.54 -3.57
CA PHE A 219 -1.98 -2.28 -4.82
C PHE A 219 -1.91 -3.77 -4.58
N GLU A 220 -2.60 -4.52 -5.42
CA GLU A 220 -2.35 -5.95 -5.63
C GLU A 220 -1.48 -6.13 -6.87
N VAL A 221 -0.56 -7.08 -6.81
CA VAL A 221 0.36 -7.38 -7.90
C VAL A 221 0.07 -8.73 -8.57
N ASN A 222 0.43 -8.83 -9.81
CA ASN A 222 0.52 -10.10 -10.53
C ASN A 222 1.79 -10.85 -10.10
N GLN A 223 1.92 -12.11 -10.52
CA GLN A 223 3.11 -12.93 -10.24
C GLN A 223 4.41 -12.34 -10.81
N ASP A 224 4.32 -11.52 -11.85
CA ASP A 224 5.46 -10.82 -12.45
C ASP A 224 5.80 -9.48 -11.77
N GLY A 225 5.11 -9.14 -10.68
CA GLY A 225 5.28 -7.91 -9.92
C GLY A 225 4.57 -6.68 -10.52
N SER A 226 3.95 -6.79 -11.70
CA SER A 226 3.16 -5.70 -12.27
C SER A 226 1.86 -5.46 -11.48
N THR A 227 1.35 -4.23 -11.53
CA THR A 227 0.10 -3.88 -10.84
C THR A 227 -1.09 -4.61 -11.45
N LYS A 228 -1.84 -5.34 -10.63
CA LYS A 228 -3.08 -6.03 -11.01
C LYS A 228 -4.30 -5.16 -10.69
N HIS A 229 -4.47 -4.83 -9.43
CA HIS A 229 -5.57 -4.00 -8.96
C HIS A 229 -5.07 -2.78 -8.18
N ILE A 230 -5.82 -1.68 -8.27
CA ILE A 230 -5.73 -0.57 -7.33
C ILE A 230 -6.93 -0.68 -6.40
N PHE A 231 -6.67 -0.82 -5.12
CA PHE A 231 -7.66 -0.62 -4.07
C PHE A 231 -7.70 0.86 -3.73
N VAL A 232 -8.89 1.46 -3.64
CA VAL A 232 -9.00 2.88 -3.35
C VAL A 232 -10.23 3.20 -2.49
N GLN A 233 -10.05 4.04 -1.49
CA GLN A 233 -11.15 4.61 -0.73
C GLN A 233 -11.67 5.87 -1.44
N ILE A 234 -12.99 5.99 -1.51
CA ILE A 234 -13.68 7.14 -2.11
C ILE A 234 -14.51 7.83 -1.03
N SER A 235 -14.46 9.16 -0.97
CA SER A 235 -15.04 9.96 0.12
C SER A 235 -16.53 9.72 0.38
N ASN A 236 -17.30 9.35 -0.63
CA ASN A 236 -18.75 9.11 -0.54
C ASN A 236 -19.14 7.62 -0.42
N TYR A 237 -18.17 6.76 -0.10
CA TYR A 237 -18.41 5.32 0.01
C TYR A 237 -17.73 4.74 1.26
N HIS A 238 -18.52 4.08 2.12
CA HIS A 238 -17.97 3.37 3.28
C HIS A 238 -17.53 1.98 2.87
N GLY A 239 -16.34 1.92 2.30
CA GLY A 239 -15.76 0.70 1.74
C GLY A 239 -14.55 1.00 0.83
N VAL A 240 -14.19 0.03 0.03
CA VAL A 240 -13.05 0.07 -0.89
C VAL A 240 -13.52 -0.24 -2.30
N TYR A 241 -13.10 0.56 -3.28
CA TYR A 241 -13.27 0.26 -4.70
C TYR A 241 -12.10 -0.56 -5.19
N VAL A 242 -12.36 -1.53 -6.05
CA VAL A 242 -11.36 -2.35 -6.73
C VAL A 242 -11.31 -1.93 -8.19
N ILE A 243 -10.15 -1.46 -8.63
CA ILE A 243 -9.92 -1.01 -10.01
C ILE A 243 -8.98 -1.99 -10.68
N ASP A 244 -9.37 -2.54 -11.81
CA ASP A 244 -8.48 -3.30 -12.70
C ASP A 244 -7.54 -2.30 -13.38
N PHE A 245 -6.23 -2.43 -13.10
CA PHE A 245 -5.22 -1.47 -13.58
C PHE A 245 -5.14 -1.44 -15.12
N ASN A 246 -5.18 -2.60 -15.76
CA ASN A 246 -5.04 -2.71 -17.21
C ASN A 246 -6.32 -2.32 -17.96
N LYS A 247 -7.49 -2.73 -17.43
CA LYS A 247 -8.79 -2.35 -18.01
C LYS A 247 -9.18 -0.91 -17.70
N ARG A 248 -8.59 -0.30 -16.65
CA ARG A 248 -8.84 1.10 -16.22
C ARG A 248 -10.29 1.33 -15.80
N VAL A 249 -10.91 0.35 -15.17
CA VAL A 249 -12.31 0.40 -14.73
C VAL A 249 -12.46 -0.15 -13.32
N VAL A 250 -13.51 0.31 -12.63
CA VAL A 250 -13.94 -0.30 -11.37
C VAL A 250 -14.54 -1.67 -11.68
N VAL A 251 -14.01 -2.70 -11.06
CA VAL A 251 -14.47 -4.09 -11.24
C VAL A 251 -15.23 -4.63 -10.03
N ASP A 252 -15.00 -4.05 -8.84
CA ASP A 252 -15.69 -4.46 -7.62
C ASP A 252 -15.74 -3.34 -6.58
N LYS A 253 -16.53 -3.54 -5.52
CA LYS A 253 -16.65 -2.67 -4.35
C LYS A 253 -16.81 -3.52 -3.10
N LEU A 254 -15.91 -3.34 -2.16
CA LEU A 254 -15.89 -4.05 -0.88
C LEU A 254 -16.56 -3.15 0.18
N PRO A 255 -17.83 -3.40 0.56
CA PRO A 255 -18.49 -2.60 1.59
C PRO A 255 -17.88 -2.93 2.97
N MET A 256 -17.77 -1.91 3.81
CA MET A 256 -17.52 -2.11 5.23
C MET A 256 -18.85 -2.35 5.97
N PRO A 257 -18.84 -3.12 7.07
CA PRO A 257 -20.03 -3.34 7.88
C PRO A 257 -20.62 -2.02 8.39
N GLU A 258 -21.95 -1.90 8.34
CA GLU A 258 -22.68 -0.87 9.05
C GLU A 258 -22.91 -1.32 10.50
N LEU A 259 -22.49 -0.49 11.45
CA LEU A 259 -22.73 -0.74 12.87
C LEU A 259 -24.00 -0.03 13.35
N PRO A 260 -24.67 -0.56 14.39
CA PRO A 260 -25.74 0.18 15.08
C PRO A 260 -25.24 1.56 15.53
N ILE A 261 -26.10 2.56 15.53
CA ILE A 261 -25.76 3.95 15.91
C ILE A 261 -25.09 4.01 17.29
N SER A 262 -25.51 3.17 18.23
CA SER A 262 -24.90 3.07 19.58
C SER A 262 -23.45 2.58 19.59
N GLN A 263 -22.93 2.05 18.49
CA GLN A 263 -21.56 1.56 18.34
C GLN A 263 -20.71 2.46 17.45
N ILE A 264 -21.31 3.47 16.81
CA ILE A 264 -20.59 4.45 16.00
C ILE A 264 -19.88 5.44 16.93
N THR A 265 -18.60 5.71 16.66
CA THR A 265 -17.78 6.56 17.52
C THR A 265 -18.07 8.05 17.43
N ASN A 266 -18.92 8.49 16.50
CA ASN A 266 -19.27 9.90 16.24
C ASN A 266 -18.08 10.84 15.99
N ASP A 267 -16.96 10.29 15.57
CA ASP A 267 -15.73 11.03 15.34
C ASP A 267 -15.81 11.93 14.09
N ALA A 268 -15.06 13.02 14.09
CA ALA A 268 -14.92 13.88 12.95
C ALA A 268 -14.41 13.11 11.73
N LEU A 269 -15.24 12.95 10.71
CA LEU A 269 -14.96 12.10 9.55
C LEU A 269 -13.92 12.70 8.59
N GLN A 270 -13.58 13.98 8.78
CA GLN A 270 -12.65 14.70 7.89
C GLN A 270 -13.01 14.52 6.39
N GLY A 271 -14.32 14.46 6.10
CA GLY A 271 -14.87 14.33 4.76
C GLY A 271 -14.73 12.95 4.10
N SER A 272 -14.41 11.90 4.87
CA SER A 272 -14.33 10.54 4.35
C SER A 272 -14.53 9.50 5.45
N PRO A 273 -15.30 8.42 5.20
CA PRO A 273 -15.49 7.34 6.16
C PRO A 273 -14.25 6.45 6.33
N GLY A 274 -13.39 6.35 5.32
CA GLY A 274 -12.13 5.63 5.35
C GLY A 274 -10.95 6.51 4.96
N HIS A 275 -9.77 6.28 5.52
CA HIS A 275 -8.59 7.09 5.21
C HIS A 275 -7.25 6.34 5.34
N GLY A 276 -7.22 5.09 5.73
CA GLY A 276 -6.04 4.22 5.76
C GLY A 276 -6.30 2.96 4.97
N LEU A 277 -5.37 2.59 4.10
CA LEU A 277 -5.46 1.43 3.22
C LEU A 277 -4.07 0.86 2.98
N THR A 278 -3.90 -0.45 3.15
CA THR A 278 -2.63 -1.14 2.86
C THR A 278 -2.88 -2.59 2.45
N VAL A 279 -2.02 -3.11 1.59
CA VAL A 279 -1.88 -4.54 1.34
C VAL A 279 -0.72 -5.04 2.18
N SER A 280 -0.86 -6.21 2.78
CA SER A 280 0.23 -6.84 3.55
C SER A 280 1.45 -7.10 2.67
N PRO A 281 2.67 -6.99 3.20
CA PRO A 281 3.91 -7.22 2.44
C PRO A 281 3.98 -8.57 1.73
N ASP A 282 3.36 -9.62 2.30
CA ASP A 282 3.24 -10.95 1.67
C ASP A 282 2.15 -11.03 0.58
N GLY A 283 1.40 -9.95 0.36
CA GLY A 283 0.34 -9.87 -0.64
C GLY A 283 -0.93 -10.64 -0.29
N SER A 284 -1.07 -11.17 0.92
CA SER A 284 -2.18 -12.07 1.29
C SER A 284 -3.43 -11.36 1.82
N GLN A 285 -3.32 -10.11 2.26
CA GLN A 285 -4.42 -9.39 2.93
C GLN A 285 -4.49 -7.93 2.51
N LEU A 286 -5.70 -7.43 2.37
CA LEU A 286 -6.03 -6.00 2.26
C LEU A 286 -6.60 -5.52 3.58
N TRP A 287 -6.08 -4.40 4.10
CA TRP A 287 -6.52 -3.77 5.35
C TRP A 287 -7.00 -2.35 5.10
N SER A 288 -8.09 -1.95 5.77
CA SER A 288 -8.70 -0.64 5.59
C SER A 288 -9.25 -0.08 6.91
N THR A 289 -9.10 1.23 7.13
CA THR A 289 -9.68 1.90 8.29
C THR A 289 -11.13 2.31 8.05
N SER A 290 -11.94 2.30 9.11
CA SER A 290 -13.25 2.91 9.19
C SER A 290 -13.31 3.89 10.35
N LYS A 291 -13.38 5.18 10.04
CA LYS A 291 -13.49 6.24 11.04
C LYS A 291 -14.81 6.16 11.83
N PRO A 292 -15.99 6.05 11.16
CA PRO A 292 -17.25 6.01 11.90
C PRO A 292 -17.37 4.81 12.83
N ASN A 293 -16.75 3.69 12.46
CA ASN A 293 -16.82 2.48 13.28
C ASN A 293 -15.71 2.41 14.34
N GLY A 294 -14.63 3.20 14.21
CA GLY A 294 -13.43 3.05 15.03
C GLY A 294 -12.81 1.65 14.88
N HIS A 295 -12.76 1.17 13.63
CA HIS A 295 -12.29 -0.19 13.31
C HIS A 295 -11.27 -0.17 12.16
N VAL A 296 -10.51 -1.24 12.08
CA VAL A 296 -9.84 -1.68 10.86
C VAL A 296 -10.49 -2.97 10.39
N TYR A 297 -10.64 -3.12 9.07
CA TYR A 297 -11.26 -4.27 8.43
C TYR A 297 -10.27 -4.93 7.48
N ALA A 298 -10.39 -6.26 7.33
CA ALA A 298 -9.51 -7.06 6.51
C ALA A 298 -10.27 -7.93 5.50
N TRP A 299 -9.65 -8.12 4.34
CA TRP A 299 -10.05 -9.06 3.30
C TRP A 299 -8.85 -9.90 2.87
N SER A 300 -9.08 -11.18 2.56
CA SER A 300 -8.05 -12.01 1.95
C SER A 300 -7.81 -11.61 0.49
N LEU A 301 -6.61 -11.86 0.00
CA LEU A 301 -6.23 -11.70 -1.40
C LEU A 301 -5.78 -13.06 -1.97
N PRO A 302 -6.08 -13.37 -3.22
CA PRO A 302 -6.73 -12.50 -4.22
C PRO A 302 -8.27 -12.60 -4.26
N ASP A 303 -8.91 -13.43 -3.45
CA ASP A 303 -10.33 -13.80 -3.52
C ASP A 303 -11.28 -12.77 -2.88
N LEU A 304 -10.74 -11.72 -2.23
CA LEU A 304 -11.48 -10.62 -1.62
C LEU A 304 -12.51 -11.05 -0.56
N THR A 305 -12.26 -12.20 0.11
CA THR A 305 -13.12 -12.70 1.17
C THR A 305 -12.95 -11.84 2.45
N TYR A 306 -14.06 -11.37 3.01
CA TYR A 306 -14.04 -10.60 4.26
C TYR A 306 -13.58 -11.47 5.43
N LEU A 307 -12.51 -11.04 6.12
CA LEU A 307 -11.89 -11.77 7.24
C LEU A 307 -12.39 -11.30 8.61
N GLY A 308 -12.87 -10.06 8.71
CA GLY A 308 -13.34 -9.52 9.98
C GLY A 308 -12.94 -8.07 10.20
N GLY A 309 -13.30 -7.56 11.38
CA GLY A 309 -12.96 -6.21 11.82
C GLY A 309 -12.44 -6.19 13.26
N ILE A 310 -11.53 -5.29 13.53
CA ILE A 310 -10.90 -5.12 14.84
C ILE A 310 -11.17 -3.71 15.31
N LYS A 311 -11.73 -3.57 16.52
CA LYS A 311 -11.92 -2.28 17.15
C LYS A 311 -10.56 -1.69 17.54
N VAL A 312 -10.35 -0.42 17.18
CA VAL A 312 -9.12 0.34 17.46
C VAL A 312 -9.45 1.65 18.19
N GLY A 313 -8.54 2.60 18.19
CA GLY A 313 -8.78 3.93 18.75
C GLY A 313 -9.78 4.77 17.94
N HIS A 314 -9.91 6.04 18.30
CA HIS A 314 -10.83 6.98 17.65
C HIS A 314 -10.24 7.55 16.37
N THR A 315 -11.06 7.67 15.34
CA THR A 315 -10.69 8.22 14.03
C THR A 315 -9.42 7.56 13.46
N PRO A 316 -9.43 6.22 13.22
CA PRO A 316 -8.28 5.56 12.61
C PRO A 316 -8.04 6.11 11.21
N ASP A 317 -6.83 6.66 10.99
CA ASP A 317 -6.55 7.50 9.83
C ASP A 317 -5.54 6.91 8.85
N TRP A 318 -4.57 6.11 9.32
CA TRP A 318 -3.55 5.52 8.46
C TRP A 318 -3.10 4.15 8.93
N LEU A 319 -2.48 3.38 8.03
CA LEU A 319 -1.99 2.03 8.26
C LEU A 319 -0.59 1.84 7.72
N THR A 320 0.23 1.11 8.45
CA THR A 320 1.48 0.50 7.97
C THR A 320 1.68 -0.85 8.63
N MET A 321 2.50 -1.72 8.04
CA MET A 321 2.74 -3.07 8.54
C MET A 321 4.23 -3.35 8.67
N THR A 322 4.58 -4.26 9.59
CA THR A 322 5.93 -4.83 9.64
C THR A 322 6.22 -5.67 8.39
N PRO A 323 7.52 -5.78 7.96
CA PRO A 323 7.88 -6.47 6.71
C PRO A 323 7.50 -7.95 6.69
N ASP A 324 7.35 -8.58 7.85
CA ASP A 324 6.90 -9.97 8.02
C ASP A 324 5.38 -10.14 7.96
N SER A 325 4.63 -9.07 7.67
CA SER A 325 3.16 -9.03 7.65
C SER A 325 2.48 -9.35 9.00
N ARG A 326 3.24 -9.44 10.08
CA ARG A 326 2.73 -9.89 11.39
C ARG A 326 1.99 -8.80 12.14
N TYR A 327 2.50 -7.57 12.13
CA TYR A 327 1.92 -6.48 12.91
C TYR A 327 1.48 -5.33 12.02
N LEU A 328 0.21 -4.92 12.23
CA LEU A 328 -0.38 -3.73 11.61
C LEU A 328 -0.45 -2.60 12.63
N TYR A 329 0.01 -1.43 12.25
CA TYR A 329 0.01 -0.20 13.05
C TYR A 329 -1.05 0.75 12.50
N ALA A 330 -2.07 1.06 13.29
CA ALA A 330 -3.15 1.96 12.91
C ALA A 330 -3.04 3.28 13.69
N ALA A 331 -2.80 4.38 12.98
CA ALA A 331 -2.75 5.72 13.55
C ALA A 331 -4.17 6.20 13.87
N ASN A 332 -4.48 6.48 15.14
CA ASN A 332 -5.79 6.91 15.61
C ASN A 332 -5.76 8.42 15.92
N ALA A 333 -6.14 9.23 14.95
CA ALA A 333 -6.04 10.69 15.03
C ALA A 333 -6.87 11.30 16.18
N GLY A 334 -8.02 10.69 16.52
CA GLY A 334 -8.92 11.17 17.56
C GLY A 334 -8.50 10.79 18.99
N SER A 335 -7.83 9.66 19.17
CA SER A 335 -7.37 9.19 20.49
C SER A 335 -5.89 9.44 20.78
N GLN A 336 -5.14 10.01 19.82
CA GLN A 336 -3.73 10.36 19.96
C GLN A 336 -2.85 9.15 20.32
N ASP A 337 -3.09 8.04 19.64
CA ASP A 337 -2.37 6.80 19.86
C ASP A 337 -2.24 6.01 18.52
N VAL A 338 -1.45 4.94 18.59
CA VAL A 338 -1.29 3.98 17.51
C VAL A 338 -1.69 2.62 18.06
N SER A 339 -2.70 1.99 17.45
CA SER A 339 -3.08 0.62 17.75
C SER A 339 -2.12 -0.35 17.07
N VAL A 340 -1.64 -1.34 17.81
CA VAL A 340 -0.83 -2.45 17.28
C VAL A 340 -1.71 -3.69 17.22
N ILE A 341 -1.81 -4.24 16.01
CA ILE A 341 -2.70 -5.35 15.70
C ILE A 341 -1.86 -6.55 15.27
N ASP A 342 -2.07 -7.68 15.91
CA ASP A 342 -1.59 -8.97 15.45
C ASP A 342 -2.54 -9.48 14.36
N THR A 343 -2.05 -9.55 13.13
CA THR A 343 -2.85 -9.89 11.94
C THR A 343 -3.25 -11.37 11.89
N GLN A 344 -2.48 -12.25 12.52
CA GLN A 344 -2.78 -13.68 12.59
C GLN A 344 -3.81 -13.99 13.69
N LEU A 345 -3.73 -13.27 14.82
CA LEU A 345 -4.71 -13.40 15.90
C LEU A 345 -5.97 -12.56 15.64
N MET A 346 -5.95 -11.69 14.63
CA MET A 346 -7.03 -10.73 14.36
C MET A 346 -7.41 -9.93 15.61
N LYS A 347 -6.42 -9.37 16.32
CA LYS A 347 -6.62 -8.74 17.61
C LYS A 347 -5.67 -7.55 17.83
N GLU A 348 -6.20 -6.45 18.39
CA GLU A 348 -5.37 -5.39 18.98
C GLU A 348 -4.63 -5.95 20.21
N ILE A 349 -3.30 -5.87 20.22
CA ILE A 349 -2.46 -6.39 21.30
C ILE A 349 -1.99 -5.31 22.26
N THR A 350 -1.80 -4.09 21.77
CA THR A 350 -1.44 -2.93 22.59
C THR A 350 -1.77 -1.62 21.88
N ARG A 351 -1.60 -0.52 22.59
CA ARG A 351 -1.82 0.83 22.07
C ARG A 351 -0.73 1.76 22.60
N ILE A 352 -0.08 2.48 21.66
CA ILE A 352 1.09 3.32 21.92
C ILE A 352 0.65 4.77 21.92
N LYS A 353 0.92 5.52 22.97
CA LYS A 353 0.68 6.97 23.02
C LYS A 353 1.70 7.70 22.15
N VAL A 354 1.20 8.62 21.31
CA VAL A 354 2.01 9.45 20.42
C VAL A 354 1.58 10.92 20.53
N GLY A 355 2.10 11.77 19.64
CA GLY A 355 1.74 13.18 19.61
C GLY A 355 0.32 13.46 19.12
N GLN A 356 -0.02 14.74 19.00
CA GLN A 356 -1.37 15.17 18.65
C GLN A 356 -1.69 14.92 17.17
N THR A 357 -2.87 14.36 16.95
CA THR A 357 -3.40 14.06 15.61
C THR A 357 -2.43 13.22 14.78
N PRO A 358 -2.11 11.98 15.22
CA PRO A 358 -1.30 11.07 14.42
C PRO A 358 -1.97 10.85 13.05
N LYS A 359 -1.21 11.08 11.97
CA LYS A 359 -1.75 11.09 10.61
C LYS A 359 -1.20 9.96 9.76
N ARG A 360 0.06 10.05 9.38
CA ARG A 360 0.71 9.04 8.54
C ARG A 360 1.65 8.21 9.38
N ASN A 361 1.73 6.94 9.06
CA ASN A 361 2.82 6.12 9.54
C ASN A 361 3.49 5.40 8.36
N HIS A 362 4.73 5.03 8.57
CA HIS A 362 5.58 4.40 7.56
C HIS A 362 6.51 3.41 8.24
N THR A 363 6.61 2.22 7.69
CA THR A 363 7.58 1.23 8.14
C THR A 363 8.85 1.35 7.33
N VAL A 364 9.99 1.41 8.02
CA VAL A 364 11.31 1.46 7.41
C VAL A 364 12.23 0.44 8.05
N VAL A 365 13.13 -0.13 7.27
CA VAL A 365 14.27 -0.91 7.75
C VAL A 365 15.49 0.00 7.68
N VAL A 366 16.03 0.34 8.85
CA VAL A 366 17.15 1.28 8.98
C VAL A 366 18.46 0.53 9.21
N PRO A 367 19.62 1.10 8.76
CA PRO A 367 20.91 0.46 8.89
C PRO A 367 21.39 0.33 10.33
#